data_f9a8da9eed1c617fb11a02d978eb9e85
#
_entry.id   f9a8da9eed1c617fb11a02d978eb9e85
#
_cell.length_a   1.000
_cell.length_b   1.000
_cell.length_c   1.000
_cell.angle_alpha   90.00
_cell.angle_beta   90.00
_cell.angle_gamma   90.00
#
_symmetry.space_group_name_H-M   'P 1'
#
loop_
_entity.id
_entity.type
_entity.pdbx_description
1 polymer ?
#
loop_
_entity_poly.entity_id
_entity_poly.type
_entity_poly.pdbx_seq_one_letter_code
_entity_poly.pdbx_strand_id
1 'polypeptide(L)'
;VVATIPVGSNPFGITMTPNGQFAYVANSISNNVSVINTGTNSVVATISVGTGPRGIAMKPNGQFAYIANTSSNNVSVINTGTNSVVATVSVGSQPYTVAITPDGQFAYVANSSSNNVSIINTGTNSVVATVSVGSGPSDVAIVSESGPFEPTKNHATIVQETIVSVANNTAIPLATNAVIHGIDIIHSPGSTDITLSSNHTYYVYYSVAGLNLIAQSFATQLFLDGVGVPGSSSTSTSGVSIGQQLTNTQATIINTGSTPAILQLRNVSGSSRNVAHVTVTIIELL
;
A
#
# COMPACT_ATOMS: atom_id res chain seq x y z
N VAL A 1 6.13 13.21 -29.55
CA VAL A 1 5.68 11.85 -29.88
C VAL A 1 6.90 11.00 -30.16
N VAL A 2 7.08 9.89 -29.44
CA VAL A 2 8.21 8.96 -29.63
C VAL A 2 7.85 7.87 -30.63
N ALA A 3 6.60 7.36 -30.58
CA ALA A 3 6.10 6.37 -31.51
C ALA A 3 4.58 6.53 -31.69
N THR A 4 4.08 6.09 -32.84
CA THR A 4 2.66 5.89 -33.13
C THR A 4 2.44 4.43 -33.45
N ILE A 5 1.56 3.75 -32.69
CA ILE A 5 1.34 2.31 -32.79
C ILE A 5 -0.05 2.10 -33.40
N PRO A 6 -0.17 1.49 -34.59
CA PRO A 6 -1.48 1.15 -35.16
C PRO A 6 -2.14 0.05 -34.34
N VAL A 7 -3.40 0.26 -33.97
CA VAL A 7 -4.27 -0.67 -33.26
C VAL A 7 -5.55 -0.93 -34.07
N GLY A 8 -6.58 -1.54 -33.47
CA GLY A 8 -7.86 -1.70 -34.11
C GLY A 8 -8.62 -0.38 -34.29
N SER A 9 -9.81 -0.44 -34.94
CA SER A 9 -10.62 0.72 -35.27
C SER A 9 -11.32 1.28 -34.03
N ASN A 10 -11.33 2.60 -33.91
CA ASN A 10 -11.92 3.37 -32.83
C ASN A 10 -11.42 2.96 -31.43
N PRO A 11 -10.12 3.10 -31.15
CA PRO A 11 -9.57 2.84 -29.83
C PRO A 11 -10.20 3.81 -28.82
N PHE A 12 -10.65 3.30 -27.66
CA PHE A 12 -11.36 4.09 -26.66
C PHE A 12 -10.64 4.08 -25.30
N GLY A 13 -10.64 2.95 -24.61
CA GLY A 13 -10.00 2.79 -23.30
C GLY A 13 -8.63 2.14 -23.42
N ILE A 14 -7.71 2.56 -22.56
CA ILE A 14 -6.39 1.97 -22.42
C ILE A 14 -6.06 1.77 -20.93
N THR A 15 -5.43 0.65 -20.62
CA THR A 15 -4.85 0.38 -19.30
C THR A 15 -3.50 -0.30 -19.47
N MET A 16 -2.67 -0.28 -18.42
CA MET A 16 -1.36 -0.91 -18.42
C MET A 16 -1.27 -2.00 -17.35
N THR A 17 -0.43 -2.98 -17.60
CA THR A 17 -0.01 -3.91 -16.54
C THR A 17 0.75 -3.16 -15.46
N PRO A 18 0.67 -3.56 -14.16
CA PRO A 18 1.34 -2.87 -13.05
C PRO A 18 2.86 -2.75 -13.22
N ASN A 19 3.48 -3.71 -13.91
CA ASN A 19 4.92 -3.69 -14.22
C ASN A 19 5.26 -2.80 -15.43
N GLY A 20 4.26 -2.18 -16.06
CA GLY A 20 4.43 -1.30 -17.21
C GLY A 20 4.81 -1.99 -18.53
N GLN A 21 4.90 -3.33 -18.58
CA GLN A 21 5.41 -4.05 -19.77
C GLN A 21 4.41 -4.14 -20.92
N PHE A 22 3.10 -4.11 -20.63
CA PHE A 22 2.06 -4.22 -21.64
C PHE A 22 0.97 -3.17 -21.44
N ALA A 23 0.48 -2.61 -22.55
CA ALA A 23 -0.72 -1.81 -22.61
C ALA A 23 -1.83 -2.54 -23.35
N TYR A 24 -3.05 -2.47 -22.84
CA TYR A 24 -4.25 -3.08 -23.38
C TYR A 24 -5.18 -1.98 -23.88
N VAL A 25 -5.52 -1.99 -25.17
CA VAL A 25 -6.34 -0.96 -25.84
C VAL A 25 -7.64 -1.58 -26.33
N ALA A 26 -8.76 -1.09 -25.83
CA ALA A 26 -10.09 -1.50 -26.29
C ALA A 26 -10.44 -0.80 -27.61
N ASN A 27 -10.69 -1.56 -28.68
CA ASN A 27 -11.00 -1.07 -30.01
C ASN A 27 -12.52 -1.24 -30.28
N SER A 28 -13.27 -0.18 -30.09
CA SER A 28 -14.73 -0.22 -29.99
C SER A 28 -15.43 -0.71 -31.28
N ILE A 29 -14.93 -0.34 -32.46
CA ILE A 29 -15.50 -0.81 -33.74
C ILE A 29 -14.95 -2.18 -34.13
N SER A 30 -13.70 -2.48 -33.81
CA SER A 30 -13.08 -3.78 -34.14
C SER A 30 -13.53 -4.91 -33.20
N ASN A 31 -14.23 -4.63 -32.11
CA ASN A 31 -14.69 -5.61 -31.12
C ASN A 31 -13.54 -6.48 -30.55
N ASN A 32 -12.39 -5.87 -30.32
CA ASN A 32 -11.22 -6.53 -29.79
C ASN A 32 -10.38 -5.64 -28.88
N VAL A 33 -9.41 -6.23 -28.25
CA VAL A 33 -8.39 -5.55 -27.45
C VAL A 33 -7.02 -5.79 -28.08
N SER A 34 -6.28 -4.74 -28.40
CA SER A 34 -4.88 -4.82 -28.81
C SER A 34 -3.98 -4.83 -27.58
N VAL A 35 -3.03 -5.77 -27.52
CA VAL A 35 -1.99 -5.85 -26.50
C VAL A 35 -0.70 -5.31 -27.08
N ILE A 36 -0.16 -4.25 -26.50
CA ILE A 36 1.05 -3.56 -26.92
C ILE A 36 2.18 -3.91 -25.96
N ASN A 37 3.31 -4.37 -26.46
CA ASN A 37 4.54 -4.43 -25.69
C ASN A 37 5.17 -3.03 -25.66
N THR A 38 5.35 -2.47 -24.48
CA THR A 38 5.84 -1.10 -24.29
C THR A 38 7.34 -0.94 -24.54
N GLY A 39 8.10 -2.03 -24.40
CA GLY A 39 9.53 -2.03 -24.68
C GLY A 39 9.86 -2.01 -26.17
N THR A 40 8.99 -2.63 -27.00
CA THR A 40 9.16 -2.70 -28.46
C THR A 40 8.23 -1.77 -29.22
N ASN A 41 7.25 -1.15 -28.56
CA ASN A 41 6.19 -0.31 -29.13
C ASN A 41 5.46 -1.01 -30.29
N SER A 42 5.11 -2.28 -30.12
CA SER A 42 4.42 -3.09 -31.12
C SER A 42 3.26 -3.87 -30.54
N VAL A 43 2.20 -4.10 -31.35
CA VAL A 43 1.10 -4.98 -31.00
C VAL A 43 1.58 -6.43 -31.03
N VAL A 44 1.47 -7.13 -29.91
CA VAL A 44 1.92 -8.52 -29.76
C VAL A 44 0.77 -9.52 -29.69
N ALA A 45 -0.46 -9.05 -29.43
CA ALA A 45 -1.67 -9.86 -29.46
C ALA A 45 -2.90 -9.02 -29.78
N THR A 46 -3.92 -9.66 -30.34
CA THR A 46 -5.26 -9.10 -30.54
C THR A 46 -6.27 -10.09 -30.00
N ILE A 47 -7.10 -9.68 -29.05
CA ILE A 47 -8.01 -10.54 -28.31
C ILE A 47 -9.45 -10.13 -28.65
N SER A 48 -10.25 -11.05 -29.24
CA SER A 48 -11.66 -10.83 -29.48
C SER A 48 -12.43 -10.77 -28.17
N VAL A 49 -13.30 -9.78 -28.01
CA VAL A 49 -14.17 -9.55 -26.83
C VAL A 49 -15.63 -9.35 -27.29
N GLY A 50 -16.50 -8.90 -26.41
CA GLY A 50 -17.86 -8.52 -26.77
C GLY A 50 -17.90 -7.30 -27.71
N THR A 51 -19.11 -6.92 -28.17
CA THR A 51 -19.29 -5.80 -29.11
C THR A 51 -19.24 -4.44 -28.42
N GLY A 52 -18.56 -3.50 -29.06
CA GLY A 52 -18.41 -2.13 -28.59
C GLY A 52 -17.57 -2.00 -27.31
N PRO A 53 -16.39 -2.62 -27.19
CA PRO A 53 -15.57 -2.48 -25.99
C PRO A 53 -15.12 -1.03 -25.80
N ARG A 54 -15.24 -0.51 -24.57
CA ARG A 54 -14.88 0.89 -24.22
C ARG A 54 -13.99 0.95 -22.99
N GLY A 55 -14.57 0.89 -21.79
CA GLY A 55 -13.83 0.94 -20.57
C GLY A 55 -13.01 -0.33 -20.34
N ILE A 56 -11.81 -0.18 -19.85
CA ILE A 56 -10.91 -1.29 -19.52
C ILE A 56 -10.16 -0.98 -18.22
N ALA A 57 -10.14 -1.95 -17.31
CA ALA A 57 -9.40 -1.86 -16.06
C ALA A 57 -8.56 -3.10 -15.82
N MET A 58 -7.37 -2.92 -15.27
CA MET A 58 -6.44 -3.99 -14.90
C MET A 58 -6.56 -4.30 -13.41
N LYS A 59 -6.58 -5.58 -13.02
CA LYS A 59 -6.42 -5.95 -11.60
C LYS A 59 -5.06 -5.49 -11.07
N PRO A 60 -4.97 -5.08 -9.80
CA PRO A 60 -3.71 -4.63 -9.19
C PRO A 60 -2.56 -5.65 -9.29
N ASN A 61 -2.87 -6.95 -9.30
CA ASN A 61 -1.87 -8.00 -9.49
C ASN A 61 -1.48 -8.24 -10.97
N GLY A 62 -2.10 -7.53 -11.92
CA GLY A 62 -1.82 -7.63 -13.35
C GLY A 62 -2.31 -8.89 -14.05
N GLN A 63 -2.95 -9.84 -13.35
CA GLN A 63 -3.33 -11.15 -13.91
C GLN A 63 -4.58 -11.12 -14.80
N PHE A 64 -5.47 -10.12 -14.58
CA PHE A 64 -6.72 -10.02 -15.31
C PHE A 64 -7.04 -8.58 -15.71
N ALA A 65 -7.59 -8.42 -16.91
CA ALA A 65 -8.19 -7.18 -17.38
C ALA A 65 -9.71 -7.35 -17.58
N TYR A 66 -10.49 -6.35 -17.17
CA TYR A 66 -11.95 -6.30 -17.28
C TYR A 66 -12.33 -5.27 -18.33
N ILE A 67 -13.14 -5.67 -19.33
CA ILE A 67 -13.50 -4.85 -20.46
C ILE A 67 -15.02 -4.68 -20.53
N ALA A 68 -15.51 -3.45 -20.43
CA ALA A 68 -16.92 -3.13 -20.58
C ALA A 68 -17.30 -3.11 -22.07
N ASN A 69 -18.14 -4.05 -22.49
CA ASN A 69 -18.63 -4.19 -23.85
C ASN A 69 -20.00 -3.53 -23.97
N THR A 70 -20.01 -2.26 -24.37
CA THR A 70 -21.18 -1.38 -24.33
C THR A 70 -22.37 -1.92 -25.10
N SER A 71 -22.15 -2.53 -26.27
CA SER A 71 -23.22 -3.03 -27.13
C SER A 71 -23.67 -4.46 -26.80
N SER A 72 -22.82 -5.25 -26.13
CA SER A 72 -23.16 -6.61 -25.68
C SER A 72 -23.73 -6.67 -24.26
N ASN A 73 -23.76 -5.55 -23.51
CA ASN A 73 -24.26 -5.48 -22.13
C ASN A 73 -23.55 -6.48 -21.19
N ASN A 74 -22.24 -6.62 -21.35
CA ASN A 74 -21.44 -7.52 -20.54
C ASN A 74 -20.02 -6.99 -20.33
N VAL A 75 -19.28 -7.66 -19.46
CA VAL A 75 -17.85 -7.44 -19.21
C VAL A 75 -17.09 -8.70 -19.61
N SER A 76 -16.11 -8.56 -20.51
CA SER A 76 -15.15 -9.63 -20.79
C SER A 76 -14.01 -9.60 -19.77
N VAL A 77 -13.60 -10.76 -19.27
CA VAL A 77 -12.44 -10.92 -18.38
C VAL A 77 -11.32 -11.60 -19.14
N ILE A 78 -10.23 -10.89 -19.35
CA ILE A 78 -9.03 -11.39 -20.06
C ILE A 78 -8.01 -11.85 -19.03
N ASN A 79 -7.49 -13.06 -19.17
CA ASN A 79 -6.27 -13.51 -18.51
C ASN A 79 -5.06 -12.96 -19.28
N THR A 80 -4.23 -12.16 -18.62
CA THR A 80 -3.09 -11.48 -19.26
C THR A 80 -1.91 -12.39 -19.54
N GLY A 81 -1.79 -13.51 -18.82
CA GLY A 81 -0.75 -14.51 -19.05
C GLY A 81 -1.00 -15.36 -20.30
N THR A 82 -2.27 -15.56 -20.68
CA THR A 82 -2.67 -16.36 -21.84
C THR A 82 -3.22 -15.51 -22.98
N ASN A 83 -3.48 -14.21 -22.74
CA ASN A 83 -4.12 -13.29 -23.68
C ASN A 83 -5.46 -13.85 -24.25
N SER A 84 -6.28 -14.42 -23.37
CA SER A 84 -7.57 -15.03 -23.75
C SER A 84 -8.68 -14.59 -22.80
N VAL A 85 -9.93 -14.51 -23.31
CA VAL A 85 -11.12 -14.29 -22.50
C VAL A 85 -11.42 -15.55 -21.71
N VAL A 86 -11.45 -15.44 -20.39
CA VAL A 86 -11.71 -16.56 -19.47
C VAL A 86 -13.10 -16.51 -18.83
N ALA A 87 -13.76 -15.35 -18.88
CA ALA A 87 -15.14 -15.17 -18.40
C ALA A 87 -15.83 -14.03 -19.15
N THR A 88 -17.17 -14.13 -19.21
CA THR A 88 -18.06 -13.05 -19.68
C THR A 88 -19.15 -12.87 -18.64
N VAL A 89 -19.24 -11.67 -18.06
CA VAL A 89 -20.15 -11.35 -16.97
C VAL A 89 -21.26 -10.44 -17.49
N SER A 90 -22.50 -10.87 -17.43
CA SER A 90 -23.66 -10.04 -17.79
C SER A 90 -23.85 -8.94 -16.75
N VAL A 91 -24.05 -7.69 -17.21
CA VAL A 91 -24.26 -6.50 -16.37
C VAL A 91 -25.49 -5.71 -16.85
N GLY A 92 -25.66 -4.48 -16.40
CA GLY A 92 -26.73 -3.61 -16.90
C GLY A 92 -26.51 -3.19 -18.35
N SER A 93 -27.48 -2.43 -18.91
CA SER A 93 -27.44 -1.99 -20.29
C SER A 93 -26.45 -0.88 -20.54
N GLN A 94 -25.71 -0.99 -21.63
CA GLN A 94 -24.67 -0.07 -22.08
C GLN A 94 -23.61 0.18 -20.99
N PRO A 95 -22.88 -0.84 -20.54
CA PRO A 95 -21.72 -0.64 -19.66
C PRO A 95 -20.68 0.23 -20.39
N TYR A 96 -20.27 1.32 -19.75
CA TYR A 96 -19.42 2.33 -20.37
C TYR A 96 -17.98 2.26 -19.85
N THR A 97 -17.84 2.21 -18.54
CA THR A 97 -16.55 2.12 -17.85
C THR A 97 -16.56 1.02 -16.81
N VAL A 98 -15.37 0.59 -16.43
CA VAL A 98 -15.12 -0.35 -15.34
C VAL A 98 -13.93 0.16 -14.52
N ALA A 99 -14.02 0.08 -13.19
CA ALA A 99 -12.94 0.35 -12.28
C ALA A 99 -12.83 -0.78 -11.26
N ILE A 100 -11.61 -1.10 -10.82
CA ILE A 100 -11.33 -2.21 -9.90
C ILE A 100 -10.81 -1.65 -8.59
N THR A 101 -11.29 -2.21 -7.46
CA THR A 101 -10.83 -1.82 -6.13
C THR A 101 -9.34 -2.07 -5.93
N PRO A 102 -8.64 -1.29 -5.09
CA PRO A 102 -7.20 -1.44 -4.85
C PRO A 102 -6.79 -2.82 -4.33
N ASP A 103 -7.67 -3.49 -3.57
CA ASP A 103 -7.51 -4.87 -3.13
C ASP A 103 -7.79 -5.90 -4.23
N GLY A 104 -8.28 -5.45 -5.39
CA GLY A 104 -8.63 -6.29 -6.52
C GLY A 104 -9.85 -7.19 -6.31
N GLN A 105 -10.65 -7.03 -5.24
CA GLN A 105 -11.77 -7.92 -4.93
C GLN A 105 -13.03 -7.60 -5.71
N PHE A 106 -13.25 -6.34 -6.09
CA PHE A 106 -14.45 -5.92 -6.78
C PHE A 106 -14.15 -5.08 -8.02
N ALA A 107 -14.99 -5.24 -9.05
CA ALA A 107 -15.03 -4.37 -10.21
C ALA A 107 -16.41 -3.66 -10.26
N TYR A 108 -16.39 -2.35 -10.43
CA TYR A 108 -17.55 -1.48 -10.52
C TYR A 108 -17.76 -1.08 -11.98
N VAL A 109 -18.96 -1.29 -12.50
CA VAL A 109 -19.30 -1.08 -13.90
C VAL A 109 -20.45 -0.08 -13.99
N ALA A 110 -20.21 1.08 -14.61
CA ALA A 110 -21.26 2.07 -14.85
C ALA A 110 -22.08 1.67 -16.09
N ASN A 111 -23.38 1.40 -15.88
CA ASN A 111 -24.30 1.00 -16.93
C ASN A 111 -25.15 2.19 -17.35
N SER A 112 -24.73 2.86 -18.41
CA SER A 112 -25.23 4.17 -18.83
C SER A 112 -26.75 4.18 -19.14
N SER A 113 -27.27 3.15 -19.79
CA SER A 113 -28.69 3.08 -20.11
C SER A 113 -29.58 2.47 -19.02
N SER A 114 -28.99 1.68 -18.13
CA SER A 114 -29.72 1.14 -16.97
C SER A 114 -29.74 2.08 -15.76
N ASN A 115 -29.01 3.21 -15.78
CA ASN A 115 -28.91 4.16 -14.68
C ASN A 115 -28.48 3.49 -13.38
N ASN A 116 -27.52 2.57 -13.43
CA ASN A 116 -27.05 1.85 -12.27
C ASN A 116 -25.56 1.49 -12.41
N VAL A 117 -24.99 1.02 -11.32
CA VAL A 117 -23.63 0.45 -11.25
C VAL A 117 -23.75 -1.01 -10.85
N SER A 118 -23.18 -1.90 -11.65
CA SER A 118 -23.01 -3.33 -11.28
C SER A 118 -21.70 -3.52 -10.54
N ILE A 119 -21.73 -4.31 -9.46
CA ILE A 119 -20.57 -4.67 -8.66
C ILE A 119 -20.27 -6.16 -8.90
N ILE A 120 -19.12 -6.45 -9.48
CA ILE A 120 -18.65 -7.79 -9.80
C ILE A 120 -17.66 -8.23 -8.74
N ASN A 121 -17.86 -9.40 -8.13
CA ASN A 121 -16.81 -10.06 -7.35
C ASN A 121 -15.80 -10.69 -8.32
N THR A 122 -14.55 -10.27 -8.27
CA THR A 122 -13.50 -10.67 -9.21
C THR A 122 -12.94 -12.08 -8.97
N GLY A 123 -13.19 -12.65 -7.80
CA GLY A 123 -12.83 -14.04 -7.48
C GLY A 123 -13.78 -15.06 -8.10
N THR A 124 -15.09 -14.69 -8.21
CA THR A 124 -16.14 -15.56 -8.76
C THR A 124 -16.60 -15.14 -10.17
N ASN A 125 -16.20 -13.95 -10.64
CA ASN A 125 -16.66 -13.32 -11.87
C ASN A 125 -18.21 -13.27 -11.96
N SER A 126 -18.86 -12.88 -10.87
CA SER A 126 -20.32 -12.76 -10.79
C SER A 126 -20.74 -11.40 -10.23
N VAL A 127 -21.87 -10.87 -10.71
CA VAL A 127 -22.48 -9.66 -10.13
C VAL A 127 -23.02 -9.99 -8.75
N VAL A 128 -22.55 -9.28 -7.74
CA VAL A 128 -22.96 -9.45 -6.33
C VAL A 128 -23.91 -8.35 -5.85
N ALA A 129 -23.92 -7.19 -6.53
CA ALA A 129 -24.85 -6.10 -6.24
C ALA A 129 -25.06 -5.22 -7.47
N THR A 130 -26.19 -4.53 -7.47
CA THR A 130 -26.50 -3.48 -8.44
C THR A 130 -27.06 -2.28 -7.68
N VAL A 131 -26.46 -1.11 -7.88
CA VAL A 131 -26.80 0.13 -7.18
C VAL A 131 -27.40 1.11 -8.18
N SER A 132 -28.62 1.60 -7.93
CA SER A 132 -29.25 2.64 -8.74
C SER A 132 -28.54 3.97 -8.50
N VAL A 133 -28.28 4.70 -9.58
CA VAL A 133 -27.62 6.02 -9.57
C VAL A 133 -28.39 7.00 -10.45
N GLY A 134 -27.88 8.23 -10.63
CA GLY A 134 -28.44 9.21 -11.55
C GLY A 134 -28.39 8.74 -13.01
N SER A 135 -29.08 9.48 -13.88
CA SER A 135 -29.22 9.13 -15.30
C SER A 135 -27.88 9.19 -16.06
N GLY A 136 -27.64 8.18 -16.86
CA GLY A 136 -26.49 8.12 -17.77
C GLY A 136 -25.11 8.08 -17.12
N PRO A 137 -24.86 7.23 -16.09
CA PRO A 137 -23.53 7.14 -15.52
C PRO A 137 -22.52 6.75 -16.61
N SER A 138 -21.47 7.53 -16.77
CA SER A 138 -20.45 7.35 -17.82
C SER A 138 -19.08 7.00 -17.26
N ASP A 139 -18.83 7.22 -15.94
CA ASP A 139 -17.55 6.92 -15.34
C ASP A 139 -17.70 6.44 -13.89
N VAL A 140 -16.73 5.65 -13.45
CA VAL A 140 -16.53 5.22 -12.07
C VAL A 140 -15.06 5.40 -11.73
N ALA A 141 -14.78 6.25 -10.76
CA ALA A 141 -13.46 6.37 -10.17
C ALA A 141 -13.45 5.66 -8.81
N ILE A 142 -12.48 4.81 -8.61
CA ILE A 142 -12.19 4.24 -7.30
C ILE A 142 -10.90 4.88 -6.83
N VAL A 143 -10.98 5.64 -5.78
CA VAL A 143 -9.79 6.10 -5.08
C VAL A 143 -9.29 4.94 -4.23
N SER A 144 -7.99 4.62 -4.32
CA SER A 144 -7.34 4.01 -3.17
C SER A 144 -7.61 4.99 -2.03
N GLU A 145 -8.24 4.55 -0.95
CA GLU A 145 -8.09 5.35 0.24
C GLU A 145 -6.58 5.55 0.41
N SER A 146 -6.10 6.71 -0.04
CA SER A 146 -4.94 7.32 0.58
C SER A 146 -5.43 7.85 1.92
N GLY A 147 -6.00 6.95 2.71
CA GLY A 147 -6.08 7.09 4.14
C GLY A 147 -4.64 7.32 4.62
N PRO A 148 -4.45 7.94 5.76
CA PRO A 148 -3.13 8.06 6.32
C PRO A 148 -2.53 6.67 6.34
N PHE A 149 -1.58 6.40 5.42
CA PHE A 149 -0.77 5.20 5.29
C PHE A 149 -1.50 3.97 5.85
N GLU A 150 -2.31 3.22 5.03
CA GLU A 150 -2.82 1.93 5.49
C GLU A 150 -1.58 1.11 5.87
N PRO A 151 -1.36 0.84 7.15
CA PRO A 151 -0.22 0.06 7.55
C PRO A 151 -0.34 -1.29 6.83
N THR A 152 0.74 -1.77 6.26
CA THR A 152 0.86 -3.14 5.78
C THR A 152 0.28 -4.11 6.80
N LYS A 153 -0.09 -5.32 6.43
CA LYS A 153 -0.67 -6.32 7.35
C LYS A 153 0.15 -6.49 8.65
N ASN A 154 1.41 -6.10 8.61
CA ASN A 154 2.33 -6.13 9.73
C ASN A 154 2.76 -4.71 10.11
N HIS A 155 2.20 -4.18 11.18
CA HIS A 155 2.60 -2.93 11.79
C HIS A 155 2.42 -2.97 13.29
N ALA A 156 3.20 -2.17 13.99
CA ALA A 156 3.11 -2.03 15.44
C ALA A 156 3.30 -0.57 15.86
N THR A 157 2.55 -0.13 16.85
CA THR A 157 2.82 1.07 17.64
C THR A 157 2.95 0.66 19.10
N ILE A 158 4.10 0.88 19.67
CA ILE A 158 4.48 0.44 21.02
C ILE A 158 4.83 1.68 21.82
N VAL A 159 4.30 1.82 23.02
CA VAL A 159 4.40 3.05 23.81
C VAL A 159 4.88 2.80 25.24
N GLN A 160 5.52 3.82 25.81
CA GLN A 160 5.86 3.95 27.24
C GLN A 160 5.39 5.32 27.70
N GLU A 161 4.34 5.36 28.48
CA GLU A 161 3.76 6.64 28.95
C GLU A 161 4.25 7.03 30.35
N THR A 162 4.58 6.05 31.18
CA THR A 162 5.08 6.33 32.55
C THR A 162 6.56 6.71 32.53
N ILE A 163 6.95 7.54 33.47
CA ILE A 163 8.35 7.96 33.65
C ILE A 163 9.20 6.76 34.08
N VAL A 164 10.26 6.48 33.35
CA VAL A 164 11.25 5.47 33.71
C VAL A 164 12.65 6.08 33.71
N SER A 165 13.50 5.66 34.66
CA SER A 165 14.91 6.04 34.67
C SER A 165 15.71 4.99 33.89
N VAL A 166 16.39 5.44 32.83
CA VAL A 166 17.13 4.54 31.91
C VAL A 166 18.62 4.88 31.97
N ALA A 167 19.44 3.91 32.35
CA ALA A 167 20.89 4.08 32.41
C ALA A 167 21.47 4.31 30.99
N ASN A 168 22.68 4.88 30.93
CA ASN A 168 23.36 5.07 29.67
C ASN A 168 23.61 3.73 28.96
N ASN A 169 23.44 3.72 27.64
CA ASN A 169 23.61 2.55 26.78
C ASN A 169 22.71 1.35 27.14
N THR A 170 21.60 1.60 27.84
CA THR A 170 20.58 0.58 28.09
C THR A 170 19.34 0.81 27.28
N ALA A 171 18.63 -0.27 26.97
CA ALA A 171 17.38 -0.20 26.23
C ALA A 171 16.26 0.35 27.10
N ILE A 172 15.35 1.10 26.47
CA ILE A 172 14.20 1.71 27.10
C ILE A 172 13.08 0.65 27.16
N PRO A 173 12.53 0.33 28.33
CA PRO A 173 11.40 -0.59 28.43
C PRO A 173 10.15 0.06 27.80
N LEU A 174 9.36 -0.75 27.12
CA LEU A 174 8.15 -0.34 26.42
C LEU A 174 6.94 -1.04 27.06
N ALA A 175 6.14 -0.31 27.80
CA ALA A 175 5.13 -0.87 28.70
C ALA A 175 3.89 -1.42 27.99
N THR A 176 3.52 -0.87 26.86
CA THR A 176 2.21 -1.12 26.24
C THR A 176 2.30 -1.27 24.73
N ASN A 177 1.57 -2.23 24.19
CA ASN A 177 1.29 -2.32 22.77
C ASN A 177 0.01 -1.54 22.50
N ALA A 178 0.11 -0.33 21.93
CA ALA A 178 -1.05 0.44 21.53
C ALA A 178 -1.76 -0.22 20.36
N VAL A 179 -0.99 -0.71 19.40
CA VAL A 179 -1.46 -1.48 18.22
C VAL A 179 -0.40 -2.48 17.84
N ILE A 180 -0.77 -3.73 17.57
CA ILE A 180 0.06 -4.71 16.84
C ILE A 180 -0.86 -5.47 15.88
N HIS A 181 -0.54 -5.45 14.60
CA HIS A 181 -1.20 -6.23 13.57
C HIS A 181 -0.18 -7.10 12.83
N GLY A 182 -0.60 -8.32 12.49
CA GLY A 182 0.26 -9.31 11.83
C GLY A 182 1.11 -10.12 12.81
N ILE A 183 2.04 -10.88 12.26
CA ILE A 183 2.89 -11.83 13.00
C ILE A 183 4.38 -11.53 12.89
N ASP A 184 4.77 -10.57 12.05
CA ASP A 184 6.17 -10.30 11.70
C ASP A 184 6.83 -9.25 12.61
N ILE A 185 6.06 -8.66 13.52
CA ILE A 185 6.52 -7.74 14.55
C ILE A 185 6.00 -8.26 15.89
N ILE A 186 6.88 -8.66 16.79
CA ILE A 186 6.50 -9.24 18.08
C ILE A 186 7.11 -8.39 19.21
N HIS A 187 6.26 -7.97 20.14
CA HIS A 187 6.68 -7.29 21.37
C HIS A 187 5.83 -7.75 22.55
N SER A 188 6.47 -8.04 23.68
CA SER A 188 5.80 -8.32 24.94
C SER A 188 5.78 -7.07 25.80
N PRO A 189 4.62 -6.61 26.32
CA PRO A 189 4.54 -5.43 27.17
C PRO A 189 5.53 -5.49 28.34
N GLY A 190 6.27 -4.38 28.54
CA GLY A 190 7.34 -4.29 29.53
C GLY A 190 8.71 -4.76 29.05
N SER A 191 8.80 -5.40 27.88
CA SER A 191 10.08 -5.77 27.26
C SER A 191 10.80 -4.54 26.70
N THR A 192 12.11 -4.66 26.57
CA THR A 192 12.95 -3.73 25.81
C THR A 192 13.10 -4.15 24.35
N ASP A 193 12.71 -5.38 24.03
CA ASP A 193 13.03 -6.07 22.79
C ASP A 193 11.80 -6.17 21.90
N ILE A 194 11.96 -5.75 20.66
CA ILE A 194 10.99 -5.93 19.59
C ILE A 194 11.60 -6.89 18.58
N THR A 195 10.98 -8.05 18.37
CA THR A 195 11.43 -9.01 17.36
C THR A 195 10.84 -8.66 16.01
N LEU A 196 11.69 -8.57 14.99
CA LEU A 196 11.33 -8.37 13.58
C LEU A 196 11.61 -9.67 12.82
N SER A 197 10.67 -10.10 11.99
CA SER A 197 10.82 -11.30 11.15
C SER A 197 11.98 -11.15 10.15
N SER A 198 12.53 -12.28 9.71
CA SER A 198 13.63 -12.35 8.75
C SER A 198 13.20 -12.01 7.33
N ASN A 199 14.14 -11.51 6.51
CA ASN A 199 13.97 -11.19 5.10
C ASN A 199 12.89 -10.14 4.80
N HIS A 200 12.67 -9.20 5.73
CA HIS A 200 11.71 -8.10 5.58
C HIS A 200 12.40 -6.74 5.65
N THR A 201 11.73 -5.73 5.11
CA THR A 201 12.12 -4.33 5.21
C THR A 201 11.10 -3.59 6.05
N TYR A 202 11.57 -2.82 7.04
CA TYR A 202 10.73 -2.07 7.96
C TYR A 202 11.04 -0.58 7.93
N TYR A 203 10.01 0.25 7.90
CA TYR A 203 10.12 1.66 8.28
C TYR A 203 9.91 1.76 9.78
N VAL A 204 10.87 2.35 10.49
CA VAL A 204 10.82 2.53 11.94
C VAL A 204 10.90 4.01 12.26
N TYR A 205 9.89 4.54 12.93
CA TYR A 205 9.86 5.88 13.50
C TYR A 205 9.79 5.78 15.00
N TYR A 206 10.55 6.65 15.72
CA TYR A 206 10.40 6.78 17.15
C TYR A 206 10.33 8.23 17.61
N SER A 207 9.69 8.45 18.75
CA SER A 207 9.66 9.69 19.51
C SER A 207 9.88 9.38 20.98
N VAL A 208 10.76 10.11 21.65
CA VAL A 208 11.11 9.93 23.06
C VAL A 208 11.23 11.27 23.74
N ALA A 209 10.55 11.48 24.87
CA ALA A 209 10.73 12.65 25.72
C ALA A 209 11.69 12.37 26.87
N GLY A 210 12.75 13.15 26.96
CA GLY A 210 13.64 13.23 28.13
C GLY A 210 13.16 14.30 29.10
N LEU A 211 13.03 13.94 30.36
CA LEU A 211 12.42 14.76 31.37
C LEU A 211 13.45 15.32 32.40
N ASN A 212 13.14 16.51 32.96
CA ASN A 212 13.89 17.15 34.03
C ASN A 212 15.38 17.38 33.71
N LEU A 213 15.68 17.73 32.48
CA LEU A 213 17.04 17.98 32.02
C LEU A 213 17.43 19.44 32.32
N ILE A 214 18.64 19.63 32.91
CA ILE A 214 19.24 20.93 33.13
C ILE A 214 20.61 20.91 32.47
N ALA A 215 20.83 21.75 31.46
CA ALA A 215 22.09 21.90 30.73
C ALA A 215 22.73 20.54 30.32
N GLN A 216 21.90 19.59 29.93
CA GLN A 216 22.31 18.22 29.58
C GLN A 216 21.87 17.87 28.17
N SER A 217 22.62 17.03 27.52
CA SER A 217 22.20 16.42 26.29
C SER A 217 21.34 15.18 26.56
N PHE A 218 20.32 15.00 25.72
CA PHE A 218 19.52 13.79 25.67
C PHE A 218 19.71 13.17 24.28
N ALA A 219 20.21 11.96 24.25
CA ALA A 219 20.45 11.24 22.98
C ALA A 219 19.84 9.83 23.03
N THR A 220 19.20 9.46 21.94
CA THR A 220 18.59 8.15 21.73
C THR A 220 19.03 7.58 20.40
N GLN A 221 19.07 6.27 20.30
CA GLN A 221 19.44 5.55 19.07
C GLN A 221 18.77 4.19 19.01
N LEU A 222 18.41 3.75 17.78
CA LEU A 222 17.99 2.38 17.50
C LEU A 222 19.19 1.44 17.41
N PHE A 223 19.02 0.25 17.94
CA PHE A 223 19.98 -0.85 17.86
C PHE A 223 19.29 -2.07 17.24
N LEU A 224 19.95 -2.73 16.33
CA LEU A 224 19.53 -3.99 15.73
C LEU A 224 20.56 -5.04 16.12
N ASP A 225 20.13 -6.13 16.78
CA ASP A 225 21.00 -7.17 17.31
C ASP A 225 22.19 -6.66 18.13
N GLY A 226 21.95 -5.61 18.90
CA GLY A 226 22.96 -4.97 19.74
C GLY A 226 23.91 -4.00 19.03
N VAL A 227 23.78 -3.81 17.71
CA VAL A 227 24.58 -2.88 16.90
C VAL A 227 23.76 -1.60 16.62
N GLY A 228 24.36 -0.44 16.82
CA GLY A 228 23.70 0.84 16.54
C GLY A 228 23.34 0.97 15.06
N VAL A 229 22.07 1.26 14.75
CA VAL A 229 21.60 1.47 13.38
C VAL A 229 22.11 2.83 12.87
N PRO A 230 22.89 2.87 11.78
CA PRO A 230 23.37 4.13 11.20
C PRO A 230 22.22 5.10 10.88
N GLY A 231 22.43 6.39 11.16
CA GLY A 231 21.43 7.43 10.89
C GLY A 231 20.20 7.41 11.81
N SER A 232 20.12 6.50 12.78
CA SER A 232 18.98 6.41 13.71
C SER A 232 19.18 7.15 15.03
N SER A 233 20.30 7.84 15.23
CA SER A 233 20.55 8.61 16.44
C SER A 233 19.91 10.00 16.37
N SER A 234 19.31 10.43 17.45
CA SER A 234 18.78 11.78 17.65
C SER A 234 19.32 12.36 18.96
N THR A 235 19.72 13.62 18.94
CA THR A 235 20.26 14.30 20.11
C THR A 235 19.65 15.68 20.22
N SER A 236 19.15 16.01 21.42
CA SER A 236 18.72 17.36 21.78
C SER A 236 19.45 17.81 23.03
N THR A 237 19.62 19.12 23.19
CA THR A 237 20.34 19.72 24.32
C THR A 237 19.46 20.76 24.99
N SER A 238 19.28 20.63 26.31
CA SER A 238 18.54 21.62 27.09
C SER A 238 19.38 22.87 27.36
N GLY A 239 18.70 24.01 27.43
CA GLY A 239 19.25 25.23 28.01
C GLY A 239 19.42 25.16 29.54
N VAL A 240 19.63 26.29 30.16
CA VAL A 240 19.84 26.42 31.65
C VAL A 240 18.55 26.40 32.48
N SER A 241 17.38 26.16 31.90
CA SER A 241 16.11 26.18 32.63
C SER A 241 15.79 24.85 33.32
N ILE A 242 15.35 24.89 34.57
CA ILE A 242 14.93 23.69 35.33
C ILE A 242 13.63 23.13 34.73
N GLY A 243 13.56 21.80 34.55
CA GLY A 243 12.34 21.11 34.14
C GLY A 243 12.06 21.12 32.65
N GLN A 244 13.03 21.44 31.81
CA GLN A 244 12.87 21.30 30.34
C GLN A 244 12.64 19.85 29.94
N GLN A 245 11.64 19.68 29.08
CA GLN A 245 11.40 18.44 28.36
C GLN A 245 12.04 18.55 26.98
N LEU A 246 12.84 17.57 26.61
CA LEU A 246 13.43 17.44 25.28
C LEU A 246 12.83 16.25 24.56
N THR A 247 12.49 16.42 23.30
CA THR A 247 11.96 15.33 22.48
C THR A 247 12.96 14.99 21.40
N ASN A 248 13.32 13.71 21.32
CA ASN A 248 14.09 13.13 20.25
C ASN A 248 13.16 12.34 19.32
N THR A 249 13.23 12.64 18.03
CA THR A 249 12.48 11.94 17.00
C THR A 249 13.41 11.53 15.88
N GLN A 250 13.22 10.35 15.33
CA GLN A 250 13.97 9.87 14.17
C GLN A 250 13.20 8.80 13.43
N ALA A 251 13.48 8.68 12.14
CA ALA A 251 12.96 7.63 11.29
C ALA A 251 14.11 6.97 10.51
N THR A 252 13.98 5.69 10.23
CA THR A 252 14.95 4.94 9.43
C THR A 252 14.30 3.74 8.76
N ILE A 253 14.98 3.17 7.76
CA ILE A 253 14.61 1.90 7.14
C ILE A 253 15.56 0.84 7.65
N ILE A 254 15.01 -0.29 8.07
CA ILE A 254 15.73 -1.46 8.58
C ILE A 254 15.44 -2.66 7.67
N ASN A 255 16.49 -3.30 7.20
CA ASN A 255 16.39 -4.58 6.49
C ASN A 255 16.87 -5.69 7.43
N THR A 256 16.04 -6.70 7.64
CA THR A 256 16.43 -7.90 8.39
C THR A 256 17.09 -8.91 7.47
N GLY A 257 18.07 -9.65 8.00
CA GLY A 257 18.72 -10.74 7.29
C GLY A 257 17.89 -12.03 7.27
N SER A 258 18.55 -13.16 7.02
CA SER A 258 17.91 -14.50 6.96
C SER A 258 17.42 -15.04 8.32
N THR A 259 17.72 -14.35 9.41
CA THR A 259 17.24 -14.67 10.76
C THR A 259 16.41 -13.52 11.30
N PRO A 260 15.44 -13.78 12.21
CA PRO A 260 14.76 -12.72 12.94
C PRO A 260 15.75 -11.84 13.70
N ALA A 261 15.47 -10.53 13.77
CA ALA A 261 16.35 -9.55 14.39
C ALA A 261 15.69 -8.90 15.62
N ILE A 262 16.48 -8.49 16.59
CA ILE A 262 16.03 -7.80 17.80
C ILE A 262 16.27 -6.30 17.65
N LEU A 263 15.20 -5.52 17.62
CA LEU A 263 15.22 -4.07 17.62
C LEU A 263 15.05 -3.52 19.04
N GLN A 264 15.89 -2.58 19.42
CA GLN A 264 15.84 -1.87 20.69
C GLN A 264 16.02 -0.36 20.49
N LEU A 265 15.33 0.46 21.29
CA LEU A 265 15.59 1.89 21.43
C LEU A 265 16.40 2.11 22.71
N ARG A 266 17.57 2.73 22.63
CA ARG A 266 18.47 2.93 23.78
C ARG A 266 18.73 4.39 24.10
N ASN A 267 18.94 4.68 25.41
CA ASN A 267 19.52 5.93 25.87
C ASN A 267 21.03 5.91 25.63
N VAL A 268 21.54 6.83 24.82
CA VAL A 268 22.97 6.97 24.51
C VAL A 268 23.52 8.36 24.94
N SER A 269 22.92 8.96 25.94
CA SER A 269 23.23 10.32 26.42
C SER A 269 24.54 10.46 27.22
N GLY A 270 25.26 9.38 27.47
CA GLY A 270 26.45 9.36 28.32
C GLY A 270 26.14 9.23 29.84
N SER A 271 24.88 9.32 30.27
CA SER A 271 24.46 9.14 31.65
C SER A 271 22.97 8.70 31.73
N SER A 272 22.50 8.34 32.92
CA SER A 272 21.09 7.98 33.14
C SER A 272 20.16 9.14 32.80
N ARG A 273 18.98 8.85 32.25
CA ARG A 273 17.92 9.80 31.91
C ARG A 273 16.56 9.30 32.34
N ASN A 274 15.73 10.22 32.80
CA ASN A 274 14.30 9.97 32.95
C ASN A 274 13.63 10.18 31.60
N VAL A 275 12.95 9.16 31.11
CA VAL A 275 12.24 9.17 29.83
C VAL A 275 10.76 8.90 30.05
N ALA A 276 9.92 9.50 29.23
CA ALA A 276 8.48 9.27 29.17
C ALA A 276 7.96 9.53 27.75
N HIS A 277 6.69 9.24 27.51
CA HIS A 277 6.04 9.45 26.21
C HIS A 277 6.89 8.89 25.06
N VAL A 278 7.32 7.64 25.22
CA VAL A 278 8.04 6.92 24.15
C VAL A 278 7.02 6.32 23.20
N THR A 279 7.22 6.55 21.93
CA THR A 279 6.45 5.88 20.87
C THR A 279 7.43 5.27 19.88
N VAL A 280 7.25 4.00 19.55
CA VAL A 280 7.95 3.32 18.46
C VAL A 280 6.89 2.81 17.50
N THR A 281 6.90 3.32 16.29
CA THR A 281 6.02 2.87 15.19
C THR A 281 6.84 2.13 14.17
N ILE A 282 6.40 0.94 13.83
CA ILE A 282 7.08 0.03 12.90
C ILE A 282 6.07 -0.37 11.84
N ILE A 283 6.46 -0.26 10.59
CA ILE A 283 5.64 -0.61 9.42
C ILE A 283 6.51 -1.47 8.50
N GLU A 284 6.04 -2.66 8.19
CA GLU A 284 6.67 -3.48 7.16
C GLU A 284 6.45 -2.83 5.78
N LEU A 285 7.51 -2.75 5.00
CA LEU A 285 7.47 -2.28 3.62
C LEU A 285 7.43 -3.50 2.68
N LEU A 286 6.48 -3.49 1.74
CA LEU A 286 6.30 -4.55 0.74
C LEU A 286 7.36 -4.45 -0.37
#